data_7650fad9896fe3e5daa14fc2bfafb927
#
_entry.id   7650fad9896fe3e5daa14fc2bfafb927
#
_cell.length_a   1.000
_cell.length_b   1.000
_cell.length_c   1.000
_cell.angle_alpha   90.00
_cell.angle_beta   90.00
_cell.angle_gamma   90.00
#
_symmetry.space_group_name_H-M   'P 1'
#
loop_
_entity.id
_entity.type
_entity.pdbx_description
1 polymer ?
#
loop_
_entity_poly.entity_id
_entity_poly.type
_entity_poly.pdbx_seq_one_letter_code
_entity_poly.pdbx_strand_id
1 'polypeptide(L)'
;MILSLQTSSSRSSTSFKDALKYGFYEFQNIRDWYREVTADVGMHVDLVKYWIRSSGLLVTPFAPHFAEHIWLAFLQEPQSIQLARWPDPGRTADRTLIEAGAYMRDTLKMIRDAETTLLKKLQKGKKGKPDGPSFDPKSPKGVRVYVATRFPEWQEVCVQAVKEAYEETEDRVDDARVRAILTEKGLIKDKRAMPFVQAFKVTWSVF
;
A
#
# COMPACT_ATOMS: atom_id res chain seq x y z
N MET A 1 -12.30 6.06 2.26
CA MET A 1 -11.19 6.16 3.25
C MET A 1 -10.41 7.47 3.14
N ILE A 2 -9.86 7.86 1.98
CA ILE A 2 -9.11 9.12 1.84
C ILE A 2 -9.97 10.36 2.15
N LEU A 3 -11.19 10.41 1.62
CA LEU A 3 -12.12 11.52 1.87
C LEU A 3 -12.60 11.61 3.32
N SER A 4 -12.82 10.47 3.99
CA SER A 4 -13.19 10.44 5.39
C SER A 4 -12.06 10.86 6.32
N LEU A 5 -10.82 10.55 5.99
CA LEU A 5 -9.64 10.99 6.73
C LEU A 5 -9.43 12.51 6.63
N GLN A 6 -9.69 13.08 5.45
CA GLN A 6 -9.58 14.53 5.25
C GLN A 6 -10.67 15.31 6.03
N THR A 7 -11.90 14.79 6.08
CA THR A 7 -12.98 15.38 6.86
C THR A 7 -12.79 15.22 8.38
N SER A 8 -12.21 14.10 8.84
CA SER A 8 -11.90 13.88 10.25
C SER A 8 -10.69 14.69 10.73
N SER A 9 -9.64 14.79 9.91
CA SER A 9 -8.45 15.59 10.21
C SER A 9 -8.74 17.09 10.26
N SER A 10 -9.66 17.60 9.41
CA SER A 10 -10.04 19.02 9.45
C SER A 10 -10.90 19.41 10.63
N ARG A 11 -11.48 18.45 11.35
CA ARG A 11 -12.30 18.71 12.54
C ARG A 11 -11.56 18.65 13.86
N SER A 12 -10.47 17.88 13.96
CA SER A 12 -9.78 17.64 15.24
C SER A 12 -8.39 18.27 15.35
N SER A 13 -7.73 18.54 14.24
CA SER A 13 -6.47 19.28 14.17
C SER A 13 -6.31 19.89 12.79
N THR A 14 -5.97 21.15 12.71
CA THR A 14 -5.68 21.90 11.48
C THR A 14 -4.35 21.41 10.85
N SER A 15 -4.22 20.12 10.57
CA SER A 15 -3.03 19.57 9.92
C SER A 15 -3.15 19.71 8.39
N PHE A 16 -2.85 20.90 7.89
CA PHE A 16 -2.76 21.15 6.43
C PHE A 16 -1.79 20.19 5.75
N LYS A 17 -0.75 19.75 6.44
CA LYS A 17 0.23 18.78 5.94
C LYS A 17 -0.43 17.43 5.64
N ASP A 18 -1.24 16.93 6.56
CA ASP A 18 -1.91 15.64 6.38
C ASP A 18 -3.03 15.73 5.35
N ALA A 19 -3.78 16.83 5.32
CA ALA A 19 -4.77 17.08 4.30
C ALA A 19 -4.14 17.10 2.89
N LEU A 20 -3.01 17.76 2.71
CA LEU A 20 -2.27 17.79 1.45
C LEU A 20 -1.69 16.41 1.11
N LYS A 21 -1.13 15.72 2.08
CA LYS A 21 -0.58 14.37 1.89
C LYS A 21 -1.64 13.43 1.35
N TYR A 22 -2.76 13.29 2.05
CA TYR A 22 -3.80 12.32 1.69
C TYR A 22 -4.71 12.80 0.56
N GLY A 23 -5.06 14.08 0.52
CA GLY A 23 -5.98 14.64 -0.47
C GLY A 23 -5.35 14.94 -1.81
N PHE A 24 -4.02 15.13 -1.86
CA PHE A 24 -3.32 15.41 -3.11
C PHE A 24 -2.31 14.32 -3.47
N TYR A 25 -1.24 14.14 -2.70
CA TYR A 25 -0.15 13.23 -3.09
C TYR A 25 -0.58 11.76 -3.16
N GLU A 26 -1.25 11.24 -2.15
CA GLU A 26 -1.73 9.85 -2.17
C GLU A 26 -2.82 9.64 -3.23
N PHE A 27 -3.62 10.67 -3.50
CA PHE A 27 -4.64 10.61 -4.53
C PHE A 27 -4.03 10.62 -5.96
N GLN A 28 -2.88 11.27 -6.15
CA GLN A 28 -2.08 11.19 -7.39
C GLN A 28 -1.50 9.78 -7.60
N ASN A 29 -1.00 9.15 -6.54
CA ASN A 29 -0.46 7.79 -6.60
C ASN A 29 -1.50 6.77 -7.09
N ILE A 30 -2.77 6.93 -6.70
CA ILE A 30 -3.87 6.06 -7.18
C ILE A 30 -4.05 6.18 -8.69
N ARG A 31 -4.02 7.41 -9.23
CA ARG A 31 -4.09 7.65 -10.67
C ARG A 31 -2.92 7.00 -11.41
N ASP A 32 -1.71 7.17 -10.90
CA ASP A 32 -0.50 6.67 -11.54
C ASP A 32 -0.49 5.14 -11.55
N TRP A 33 -0.94 4.52 -10.48
CA TRP A 33 -1.14 3.08 -10.43
C TRP A 33 -2.21 2.60 -11.41
N TYR A 34 -3.36 3.29 -11.48
CA TYR A 34 -4.42 2.95 -12.44
C TYR A 34 -3.90 3.03 -13.88
N ARG A 35 -3.14 4.08 -14.21
CA ARG A 35 -2.50 4.24 -15.52
C ARG A 35 -1.52 3.12 -15.84
N GLU A 36 -0.72 2.67 -14.86
CA GLU A 36 0.23 1.56 -15.01
C GLU A 36 -0.51 0.24 -15.29
N VAL A 37 -1.53 -0.07 -14.50
CA VAL A 37 -2.30 -1.32 -14.64
C VAL A 37 -3.12 -1.38 -15.94
N THR A 38 -3.56 -0.24 -16.44
CA THR A 38 -4.38 -0.15 -17.66
C THR A 38 -3.57 0.24 -18.89
N ALA A 39 -2.24 0.14 -18.85
CA ALA A 39 -1.37 0.56 -19.96
C ALA A 39 -1.72 -0.11 -21.29
N ASP A 40 -2.11 -1.39 -21.26
CA ASP A 40 -2.43 -2.17 -22.45
C ASP A 40 -3.84 -1.90 -23.02
N VAL A 41 -4.80 -1.55 -22.15
CA VAL A 41 -6.22 -1.38 -22.53
C VAL A 41 -6.68 0.08 -22.51
N GLY A 42 -5.88 0.97 -21.93
CA GLY A 42 -6.23 2.37 -21.73
C GLY A 42 -7.10 2.63 -20.50
N MET A 43 -7.08 3.87 -20.02
CA MET A 43 -7.87 4.29 -18.88
C MET A 43 -9.33 4.58 -19.29
N HIS A 44 -10.28 4.21 -18.43
CA HIS A 44 -11.69 4.51 -18.64
C HIS A 44 -11.95 6.02 -18.48
N VAL A 45 -12.56 6.65 -19.48
CA VAL A 45 -12.76 8.12 -19.55
C VAL A 45 -13.54 8.64 -18.34
N ASP A 46 -14.63 7.97 -17.95
CA ASP A 46 -15.47 8.45 -16.85
C ASP A 46 -14.75 8.36 -15.50
N LEU A 47 -13.90 7.36 -15.31
CA LEU A 47 -13.07 7.25 -14.08
C LEU A 47 -12.01 8.35 -14.04
N VAL A 48 -11.42 8.70 -15.19
CA VAL A 48 -10.47 9.82 -15.27
C VAL A 48 -11.16 11.15 -15.00
N LYS A 49 -12.33 11.38 -15.59
CA LYS A 49 -13.15 12.59 -15.32
C LYS A 49 -13.56 12.68 -13.86
N TYR A 50 -14.00 11.56 -13.26
CA TYR A 50 -14.33 11.50 -11.85
C TYR A 50 -13.11 11.81 -10.96
N TRP A 51 -11.92 11.27 -11.31
CA TRP A 51 -10.68 11.58 -10.62
C TRP A 51 -10.30 13.07 -10.73
N ILE A 52 -10.40 13.68 -11.92
CA ILE A 52 -10.13 15.11 -12.14
C ILE A 52 -11.09 15.97 -11.32
N ARG A 53 -12.39 15.65 -11.34
CA ARG A 53 -13.43 16.34 -10.57
C ARG A 53 -13.14 16.29 -9.07
N SER A 54 -12.87 15.11 -8.56
CA SER A 54 -12.54 14.90 -7.14
C SER A 54 -11.25 15.61 -6.74
N SER A 55 -10.21 15.55 -7.59
CA SER A 55 -8.94 16.26 -7.37
C SER A 55 -9.13 17.77 -7.27
N GLY A 56 -9.94 18.35 -8.17
CA GLY A 56 -10.28 19.78 -8.15
C GLY A 56 -10.90 20.18 -6.82
N LEU A 57 -11.92 19.43 -6.36
CA LEU A 57 -12.59 19.69 -5.08
C LEU A 57 -11.64 19.57 -3.89
N LEU A 58 -10.76 18.53 -3.87
CA LEU A 58 -9.79 18.32 -2.79
C LEU A 58 -8.72 19.41 -2.71
N VAL A 59 -8.35 19.99 -3.84
CA VAL A 59 -7.31 21.04 -3.94
C VAL A 59 -7.87 22.45 -3.74
N THR A 60 -9.17 22.64 -3.87
CA THR A 60 -9.83 23.96 -3.73
C THR A 60 -9.39 24.76 -2.49
N PRO A 61 -9.25 24.15 -1.28
CA PRO A 61 -8.84 24.90 -0.09
C PRO A 61 -7.40 25.45 -0.17
N PHE A 62 -6.55 24.86 -1.00
CA PHE A 62 -5.14 25.22 -1.13
C PHE A 62 -4.85 26.08 -2.36
N ALA A 63 -5.52 25.79 -3.47
CA ALA A 63 -5.29 26.44 -4.75
C ALA A 63 -6.64 26.69 -5.48
N PRO A 64 -7.48 27.62 -4.97
CA PRO A 64 -8.84 27.83 -5.48
C PRO A 64 -8.85 28.25 -6.95
N HIS A 65 -7.96 29.12 -7.38
CA HIS A 65 -7.91 29.57 -8.80
C HIS A 65 -7.54 28.45 -9.76
N PHE A 66 -6.63 27.56 -9.37
CA PHE A 66 -6.28 26.39 -10.15
C PHE A 66 -7.46 25.40 -10.23
N ALA A 67 -8.11 25.15 -9.11
CA ALA A 67 -9.26 24.28 -9.05
C ALA A 67 -10.43 24.82 -9.90
N GLU A 68 -10.71 26.13 -9.83
CA GLU A 68 -11.73 26.80 -10.63
C GLU A 68 -11.42 26.72 -12.13
N HIS A 69 -10.16 26.90 -12.52
CA HIS A 69 -9.75 26.79 -13.91
C HIS A 69 -9.99 25.37 -14.47
N ILE A 70 -9.62 24.32 -13.72
CA ILE A 70 -9.89 22.93 -14.12
C ILE A 70 -11.40 22.69 -14.23
N TRP A 71 -12.15 23.19 -13.28
CA TRP A 71 -13.58 22.98 -13.17
C TRP A 71 -14.34 23.59 -14.35
N LEU A 72 -14.06 24.84 -14.68
CA LEU A 72 -14.75 25.56 -15.76
C LEU A 72 -14.16 25.26 -17.14
N ALA A 73 -12.81 25.27 -17.27
CA ALA A 73 -12.17 25.17 -18.59
C ALA A 73 -12.06 23.71 -19.10
N PHE A 74 -11.78 22.75 -18.23
CA PHE A 74 -11.58 21.36 -18.65
C PHE A 74 -12.81 20.49 -18.44
N LEU A 75 -13.49 20.61 -17.30
CA LEU A 75 -14.68 19.83 -17.01
C LEU A 75 -15.94 20.47 -17.59
N GLN A 76 -15.87 21.76 -17.97
CA GLN A 76 -16.99 22.54 -18.55
C GLN A 76 -18.23 22.51 -17.64
N GLU A 77 -18.01 22.55 -16.32
CA GLU A 77 -19.11 22.62 -15.37
C GLU A 77 -19.78 23.98 -15.44
N PRO A 78 -21.13 24.05 -15.33
CA PRO A 78 -21.89 25.28 -15.58
C PRO A 78 -21.77 26.31 -14.45
N GLN A 79 -21.28 25.91 -13.28
CA GLN A 79 -21.19 26.77 -12.10
C GLN A 79 -19.80 26.68 -11.47
N SER A 80 -19.44 27.70 -10.67
CA SER A 80 -18.20 27.75 -9.93
C SER A 80 -18.04 26.54 -9.00
N ILE A 81 -16.79 26.06 -8.86
CA ILE A 81 -16.43 24.98 -7.95
C ILE A 81 -16.78 25.32 -6.49
N GLN A 82 -16.86 26.60 -6.15
CA GLN A 82 -17.23 27.07 -4.81
C GLN A 82 -18.66 26.68 -4.42
N LEU A 83 -19.53 26.46 -5.41
CA LEU A 83 -20.91 26.03 -5.21
C LEU A 83 -21.06 24.51 -5.26
N ALA A 84 -19.99 23.79 -5.60
CA ALA A 84 -20.02 22.34 -5.69
C ALA A 84 -20.10 21.69 -4.31
N ARG A 85 -20.82 20.57 -4.24
CA ARG A 85 -20.82 19.74 -3.02
C ARG A 85 -19.52 18.99 -2.89
N TRP A 86 -19.08 18.79 -1.64
CA TRP A 86 -17.96 17.93 -1.32
C TRP A 86 -18.22 16.52 -1.88
N PRO A 87 -17.19 15.89 -2.47
CA PRO A 87 -17.36 14.57 -3.09
C PRO A 87 -17.77 13.53 -2.06
N ASP A 88 -18.88 12.87 -2.34
CA ASP A 88 -19.34 11.71 -1.57
C ASP A 88 -18.93 10.45 -2.33
N PRO A 89 -18.18 9.53 -1.73
CA PRO A 89 -17.79 8.28 -2.37
C PRO A 89 -18.97 7.35 -2.70
N GLY A 90 -20.14 7.57 -2.10
CA GLY A 90 -21.39 6.83 -2.36
C GLY A 90 -21.32 5.32 -2.06
N ARG A 91 -20.14 4.80 -1.80
CA ARG A 91 -19.88 3.39 -1.48
C ARG A 91 -18.83 3.26 -0.40
N THR A 92 -18.99 2.30 0.48
CA THR A 92 -17.94 1.90 1.41
C THR A 92 -16.82 1.24 0.60
N ALA A 93 -15.57 1.65 0.87
CA ALA A 93 -14.43 1.03 0.22
C ALA A 93 -14.33 -0.46 0.64
N ASP A 94 -14.18 -1.33 -0.35
CA ASP A 94 -13.92 -2.75 -0.08
C ASP A 94 -12.48 -2.89 0.43
N ARG A 95 -12.34 -3.22 1.70
CA ARG A 95 -11.07 -3.36 2.38
C ARG A 95 -10.23 -4.47 1.78
N THR A 96 -10.85 -5.58 1.40
CA THR A 96 -10.17 -6.73 0.78
C THR A 96 -9.50 -6.35 -0.54
N LEU A 97 -10.18 -5.56 -1.38
CA LEU A 97 -9.61 -5.08 -2.64
C LEU A 97 -8.45 -4.10 -2.41
N ILE A 98 -8.54 -3.23 -1.40
CA ILE A 98 -7.47 -2.30 -1.05
C ILE A 98 -6.22 -3.06 -0.61
N GLU A 99 -6.38 -4.05 0.24
CA GLU A 99 -5.30 -4.89 0.76
C GLU A 99 -4.67 -5.77 -0.33
N ALA A 100 -5.48 -6.36 -1.20
CA ALA A 100 -5.00 -7.09 -2.36
C ALA A 100 -4.16 -6.19 -3.29
N GLY A 101 -4.63 -4.97 -3.55
CA GLY A 101 -3.89 -3.99 -4.33
C GLY A 101 -2.57 -3.56 -3.67
N ALA A 102 -2.54 -3.41 -2.35
CA ALA A 102 -1.32 -3.13 -1.60
C ALA A 102 -0.33 -4.29 -1.70
N TYR A 103 -0.80 -5.52 -1.48
CA TYR A 103 0.01 -6.73 -1.61
C TYR A 103 0.66 -6.86 -3.00
N MET A 104 -0.10 -6.61 -4.06
CA MET A 104 0.44 -6.65 -5.43
C MET A 104 1.54 -5.60 -5.64
N ARG A 105 1.36 -4.37 -5.17
CA ARG A 105 2.38 -3.32 -5.28
C ARG A 105 3.66 -3.67 -4.53
N ASP A 106 3.53 -4.18 -3.31
CA ASP A 106 4.66 -4.59 -2.50
C ASP A 106 5.41 -5.78 -3.12
N THR A 107 4.68 -6.73 -3.70
CA THR A 107 5.27 -7.87 -4.43
C THR A 107 6.06 -7.39 -5.65
N LEU A 108 5.50 -6.51 -6.47
CA LEU A 108 6.20 -5.92 -7.62
C LEU A 108 7.46 -5.15 -7.18
N LYS A 109 7.36 -4.40 -6.09
CA LYS A 109 8.51 -3.70 -5.51
C LYS A 109 9.59 -4.68 -5.06
N MET A 110 9.24 -5.75 -4.34
CA MET A 110 10.19 -6.77 -3.91
C MET A 110 10.90 -7.43 -5.10
N ILE A 111 10.20 -7.70 -6.20
CA ILE A 111 10.78 -8.26 -7.42
C ILE A 111 11.80 -7.29 -8.02
N ARG A 112 11.46 -6.01 -8.16
CA ARG A 112 12.35 -4.96 -8.68
C ARG A 112 13.59 -4.76 -7.78
N ASP A 113 13.41 -4.78 -6.48
CA ASP A 113 14.50 -4.64 -5.50
C ASP A 113 15.44 -5.87 -5.54
N ALA A 114 14.89 -7.07 -5.67
CA ALA A 114 15.66 -8.30 -5.83
C ALA A 114 16.49 -8.27 -7.12
N GLU A 115 15.90 -7.86 -8.24
CA GLU A 115 16.60 -7.68 -9.52
C GLU A 115 17.74 -6.67 -9.39
N THR A 116 17.47 -5.49 -8.84
CA THR A 116 18.47 -4.44 -8.62
C THR A 116 19.63 -4.94 -7.74
N THR A 117 19.32 -5.71 -6.70
CA THR A 117 20.31 -6.29 -5.81
C THR A 117 21.17 -7.33 -6.52
N LEU A 118 20.57 -8.17 -7.35
CA LEU A 118 21.26 -9.16 -8.17
C LEU A 118 22.22 -8.48 -9.15
N LEU A 119 21.74 -7.45 -9.86
CA LEU A 119 22.56 -6.65 -10.80
C LEU A 119 23.77 -6.02 -10.09
N LYS A 120 23.58 -5.41 -8.92
CA LYS A 120 24.68 -4.84 -8.13
C LYS A 120 25.70 -5.91 -7.70
N LYS A 121 25.25 -7.12 -7.33
CA LYS A 121 26.14 -8.23 -6.98
C LYS A 121 26.95 -8.70 -8.19
N LEU A 122 26.32 -8.86 -9.35
CA LEU A 122 26.99 -9.26 -10.58
C LEU A 122 28.00 -8.20 -11.06
N GLN A 123 27.69 -6.91 -10.94
CA GLN A 123 28.63 -5.83 -11.26
C GLN A 123 29.85 -5.82 -10.31
N LYS A 124 29.65 -6.08 -9.02
CA LYS A 124 30.75 -6.17 -8.05
C LYS A 124 31.61 -7.44 -8.25
N GLY A 125 31.01 -8.55 -8.67
CA GLY A 125 31.72 -9.81 -8.92
C GLY A 125 32.59 -9.81 -10.18
N LYS A 126 32.32 -8.93 -11.15
CA LYS A 126 33.08 -8.85 -12.42
C LYS A 126 34.53 -8.33 -12.28
N LYS A 127 34.97 -7.91 -11.10
CA LYS A 127 36.36 -7.48 -10.87
C LYS A 127 37.35 -8.65 -10.74
N GLY A 128 36.94 -9.91 -10.87
CA GLY A 128 37.85 -11.03 -10.62
C GLY A 128 37.70 -12.31 -11.45
N LYS A 129 36.61 -12.56 -12.21
CA LYS A 129 36.51 -13.76 -13.07
C LYS A 129 35.56 -13.52 -14.26
N PRO A 130 36.00 -13.80 -15.51
CA PRO A 130 35.19 -13.65 -16.72
C PRO A 130 34.21 -14.80 -17.01
N ASP A 131 34.09 -15.80 -16.14
CA ASP A 131 33.44 -17.09 -16.44
C ASP A 131 32.08 -17.33 -15.77
N GLY A 132 31.27 -16.28 -15.58
CA GLY A 132 29.88 -16.42 -15.15
C GLY A 132 28.88 -16.09 -16.26
N PRO A 133 27.64 -16.63 -16.21
CA PRO A 133 26.63 -16.32 -17.20
C PRO A 133 26.46 -14.82 -17.33
N SER A 134 26.65 -14.31 -18.56
CA SER A 134 26.51 -12.88 -18.87
C SER A 134 25.05 -12.48 -18.69
N PHE A 135 24.75 -11.76 -17.61
CA PHE A 135 23.44 -11.20 -17.40
C PHE A 135 23.33 -9.88 -18.17
N ASP A 136 22.52 -9.88 -19.21
CA ASP A 136 22.19 -8.68 -19.99
C ASP A 136 20.90 -8.06 -19.43
N PRO A 137 20.95 -6.82 -18.90
CA PRO A 137 19.78 -6.11 -18.39
C PRO A 137 18.68 -5.87 -19.44
N LYS A 138 19.05 -5.87 -20.74
CA LYS A 138 18.14 -5.55 -21.85
C LYS A 138 17.48 -6.79 -22.46
N SER A 139 17.98 -8.00 -22.16
CA SER A 139 17.36 -9.21 -22.69
C SER A 139 16.11 -9.61 -21.91
N PRO A 140 15.09 -10.22 -22.58
CA PRO A 140 13.91 -10.75 -21.92
C PRO A 140 14.30 -11.75 -20.82
N LYS A 141 13.67 -11.65 -19.65
CA LYS A 141 13.96 -12.48 -18.49
C LYS A 141 12.73 -13.29 -18.10
N GLY A 142 12.97 -14.54 -17.74
CA GLY A 142 11.95 -15.36 -17.09
C GLY A 142 11.98 -15.10 -15.57
N VAL A 143 10.83 -14.77 -15.01
CA VAL A 143 10.65 -14.69 -13.55
C VAL A 143 9.89 -15.92 -13.08
N ARG A 144 10.44 -16.62 -12.08
CA ARG A 144 9.73 -17.71 -11.41
C ARG A 144 9.33 -17.25 -10.03
N VAL A 145 8.02 -17.16 -9.79
CA VAL A 145 7.45 -16.77 -8.50
C VAL A 145 7.01 -18.03 -7.76
N TYR A 146 7.53 -18.22 -6.56
CA TYR A 146 7.10 -19.29 -5.66
C TYR A 146 6.08 -18.71 -4.68
N VAL A 147 4.85 -19.25 -4.71
CA VAL A 147 3.78 -18.82 -3.81
C VAL A 147 3.55 -19.92 -2.78
N ALA A 148 3.76 -19.58 -1.50
CA ALA A 148 3.41 -20.46 -0.38
C ALA A 148 1.96 -20.20 0.01
N THR A 149 1.12 -21.22 -0.04
CA THR A 149 -0.31 -21.14 0.35
C THR A 149 -0.54 -21.50 1.81
N ARG A 150 0.48 -22.02 2.49
CA ARG A 150 0.45 -22.39 3.92
C ARG A 150 1.73 -21.94 4.59
N PHE A 151 1.63 -21.61 5.85
CA PHE A 151 2.81 -21.36 6.67
C PHE A 151 3.53 -22.69 6.99
N PRO A 152 4.87 -22.70 7.10
CA PRO A 152 5.59 -23.79 7.73
C PRO A 152 5.09 -24.04 9.17
N GLU A 153 5.17 -25.27 9.66
CA GLU A 153 4.63 -25.67 10.98
C GLU A 153 5.03 -24.72 12.12
N TRP A 154 6.31 -24.31 12.17
CA TRP A 154 6.78 -23.40 13.20
C TRP A 154 6.12 -21.99 13.14
N GLN A 155 5.78 -21.52 11.93
CA GLN A 155 5.06 -20.25 11.73
C GLN A 155 3.59 -20.42 12.09
N GLU A 156 2.97 -21.54 11.75
CA GLU A 156 1.58 -21.83 12.14
C GLU A 156 1.42 -21.82 13.65
N VAL A 157 2.37 -22.41 14.38
CA VAL A 157 2.38 -22.36 15.84
C VAL A 157 2.52 -20.92 16.36
N CYS A 158 3.34 -20.09 15.72
CA CYS A 158 3.47 -18.67 16.08
C CYS A 158 2.17 -17.89 15.81
N VAL A 159 1.53 -18.13 14.66
CA VAL A 159 0.24 -17.52 14.30
C VAL A 159 -0.84 -17.91 15.31
N GLN A 160 -0.90 -19.20 15.67
CA GLN A 160 -1.85 -19.69 16.67
C GLN A 160 -1.61 -19.05 18.05
N ALA A 161 -0.35 -18.93 18.46
CA ALA A 161 0.00 -18.28 19.72
C ALA A 161 -0.42 -16.80 19.76
N VAL A 162 -0.31 -16.09 18.65
CA VAL A 162 -0.79 -14.69 18.54
C VAL A 162 -2.31 -14.63 18.63
N LYS A 163 -3.03 -15.53 17.95
CA LYS A 163 -4.50 -15.60 18.02
C LYS A 163 -5.01 -15.91 19.42
N GLU A 164 -4.38 -16.85 20.13
CA GLU A 164 -4.76 -17.24 21.49
C GLU A 164 -4.45 -16.15 22.55
N ALA A 165 -3.46 -15.30 22.24
CA ALA A 165 -3.08 -14.19 23.11
C ALA A 165 -3.75 -12.85 22.75
N TYR A 166 -4.63 -12.83 21.75
CA TYR A 166 -5.39 -11.65 21.39
C TYR A 166 -6.53 -11.39 22.37
N GLU A 167 -6.61 -10.18 22.86
CA GLU A 167 -7.66 -9.72 23.78
C GLU A 167 -8.61 -8.79 23.04
N GLU A 168 -9.83 -9.26 22.77
CA GLU A 168 -10.86 -8.50 22.04
C GLU A 168 -11.26 -7.20 22.76
N THR A 169 -11.22 -7.18 24.10
CA THR A 169 -11.61 -6.02 24.90
C THR A 169 -10.65 -4.84 24.80
N GLU A 170 -9.37 -5.10 24.58
CA GLU A 170 -8.32 -4.08 24.49
C GLU A 170 -7.76 -3.92 23.07
N ASP A 171 -8.26 -4.69 22.11
CA ASP A 171 -7.80 -4.73 20.70
C ASP A 171 -6.27 -4.85 20.60
N ARG A 172 -5.69 -5.67 21.46
CA ARG A 172 -4.24 -5.87 21.51
C ARG A 172 -3.86 -7.34 21.78
N VAL A 173 -2.63 -7.67 21.40
CA VAL A 173 -2.02 -8.97 21.67
C VAL A 173 -1.15 -8.88 22.91
N ASP A 174 -1.41 -9.74 23.91
CA ASP A 174 -0.59 -9.83 25.12
C ASP A 174 0.75 -10.55 24.82
N ASP A 175 1.85 -9.79 24.86
CA ASP A 175 3.20 -10.29 24.61
C ASP A 175 3.71 -11.31 25.63
N ALA A 176 3.28 -11.20 26.87
CA ALA A 176 3.66 -12.12 27.93
C ALA A 176 3.01 -13.49 27.68
N ARG A 177 1.75 -13.49 27.28
CA ARG A 177 1.00 -14.70 26.94
C ARG A 177 1.54 -15.39 25.68
N VAL A 178 1.88 -14.63 24.63
CA VAL A 178 2.54 -15.17 23.44
C VAL A 178 3.85 -15.87 23.80
N ARG A 179 4.70 -15.23 24.62
CA ARG A 179 5.96 -15.83 25.07
C ARG A 179 5.76 -17.09 25.90
N ALA A 180 4.75 -17.13 26.77
CA ALA A 180 4.44 -18.31 27.56
C ALA A 180 4.06 -19.49 26.63
N ILE A 181 3.18 -19.28 25.67
CA ILE A 181 2.75 -20.29 24.70
C ILE A 181 3.93 -20.78 23.84
N LEU A 182 4.79 -19.88 23.36
CA LEU A 182 5.96 -20.25 22.57
C LEU A 182 7.01 -21.01 23.40
N THR A 183 7.09 -20.75 24.70
CA THR A 183 7.97 -21.48 25.62
C THR A 183 7.47 -22.89 25.82
N GLU A 184 6.18 -23.06 26.07
CA GLU A 184 5.52 -24.38 26.22
C GLU A 184 5.70 -25.24 24.96
N LYS A 185 5.54 -24.62 23.78
CA LYS A 185 5.73 -25.30 22.49
C LYS A 185 7.20 -25.40 22.03
N GLY A 186 8.17 -25.01 22.88
CA GLY A 186 9.60 -25.14 22.65
C GLY A 186 10.20 -24.24 21.57
N LEU A 187 9.42 -23.31 21.01
CA LEU A 187 9.85 -22.42 19.93
C LEU A 187 10.56 -21.15 20.39
N ILE A 188 10.61 -20.87 21.69
CA ILE A 188 11.30 -19.69 22.24
C ILE A 188 12.80 -19.67 21.93
N LYS A 189 13.43 -20.86 21.71
CA LYS A 189 14.83 -21.00 21.35
C LYS A 189 15.10 -20.73 19.86
N ASP A 190 14.08 -20.74 19.00
CA ASP A 190 14.26 -20.41 17.59
C ASP A 190 14.35 -18.90 17.42
N LYS A 191 15.55 -18.44 17.02
CA LYS A 191 15.84 -17.01 16.80
C LYS A 191 14.91 -16.34 15.76
N ARG A 192 14.20 -17.13 14.93
CA ARG A 192 13.28 -16.64 13.89
C ARG A 192 11.86 -16.42 14.42
N ALA A 193 11.46 -17.10 15.50
CA ALA A 193 10.08 -17.09 16.00
C ALA A 193 9.65 -15.70 16.48
N MET A 194 10.43 -15.05 17.35
CA MET A 194 10.08 -13.73 17.89
C MET A 194 10.03 -12.62 16.82
N PRO A 195 11.03 -12.49 15.89
CA PRO A 195 10.93 -11.53 14.79
C PRO A 195 9.71 -11.77 13.90
N PHE A 196 9.36 -13.03 13.63
CA PHE A 196 8.17 -13.37 12.87
C PHE A 196 6.88 -12.95 13.61
N VAL A 197 6.76 -13.25 14.89
CA VAL A 197 5.61 -12.83 15.73
C VAL A 197 5.45 -11.33 15.71
N GLN A 198 6.52 -10.56 15.87
CA GLN A 198 6.44 -9.09 15.85
C GLN A 198 5.97 -8.56 14.48
N ALA A 199 6.51 -9.11 13.40
CA ALA A 199 6.06 -8.73 12.05
C ALA A 199 4.59 -9.11 11.81
N PHE A 200 4.17 -10.30 12.26
CA PHE A 200 2.80 -10.78 12.10
C PHE A 200 1.81 -9.94 12.92
N LYS A 201 2.15 -9.52 14.14
CA LYS A 201 1.32 -8.64 14.98
C LYS A 201 1.02 -7.31 14.29
N VAL A 202 2.03 -6.70 13.68
CA VAL A 202 1.83 -5.44 12.93
C VAL A 202 0.85 -5.64 11.77
N THR A 203 0.93 -6.78 11.09
CA THR A 203 -0.01 -7.12 10.01
C THR A 203 -1.40 -7.43 10.56
N TRP A 204 -1.49 -8.12 11.70
CA TRP A 204 -2.74 -8.50 12.34
C TRP A 204 -3.53 -7.31 12.91
N SER A 205 -2.86 -6.30 13.47
CA SER A 205 -3.52 -5.07 13.99
C SER A 205 -4.13 -4.19 12.91
N VAL A 206 -3.90 -4.51 11.63
CA VAL A 206 -4.48 -3.81 10.48
C VAL A 206 -5.79 -4.47 10.02
N PHE A 207 -6.09 -5.71 10.46
CA PHE A 207 -7.31 -6.46 10.16
C PHE A 207 -8.34 -6.36 11.27
#